data_b9d8a1731eb1d5e00012745789115590
#
_entry.id   b9d8a1731eb1d5e00012745789115590
#
_cell.length_a   1.000
_cell.length_b   1.000
_cell.length_c   1.000
_cell.angle_alpha   90.00
_cell.angle_beta   90.00
_cell.angle_gamma   90.00
#
_symmetry.space_group_name_H-M   'P 1'
#
loop_
_entity.id
_entity.type
_entity.pdbx_description
1 polymer ?
#
loop_
_entity_poly.entity_id
_entity_poly.type
_entity_poly.pdbx_seq_one_letter_code
_entity_poly.pdbx_strand_id
1 'polypeptide(L)'
;MDPTIRLDQLPNHPPGNPGLPNAPAIRLEAITGRTTAHAGEATTTEVLLRIIGGGQPVSGARVPLNLCLVIDRSGSMDGQPLAAVRDACKHVVAQLGPTDILSIVTFEENVDIVLPAKHVTSPEIISAYIDRITAGNTTNLFDGLYAGGVQVTSVPLTGYASRLILLTDGEPTAGLKDPASILRQVEQLRAQGVVVSAMGFGPDYQEDLMASIARTGGGNYTYIAHAGQVAAAFQRELTGAMSVVATKAVLRFELPDNNQLAGDIDTMLPDIEAGTTIERLVTIKSGPRGTGMYRILKASVDASSPATRQPLRASADAIVQFADAPNASSAPRNPAVSAAMGLHSAALDLEKTLNGMRTMSFSAVDVTQMLNRTQAMLAQTGRVQEAAQVADATRAFQTGNQDHLEKTLVGTLYALDLGKTGGPA
;
A
#
# COMPACT_ATOMS: atom_id res chain seq x y z
N MET A 1 -19.79 9.86 -36.59
CA MET A 1 -19.07 11.11 -36.23
C MET A 1 -17.94 10.72 -35.32
N ASP A 2 -16.72 10.94 -35.77
CA ASP A 2 -15.47 10.48 -35.12
C ASP A 2 -15.22 11.33 -33.82
N PRO A 3 -15.15 10.75 -32.62
CA PRO A 3 -14.92 11.48 -31.41
C PRO A 3 -13.43 11.66 -31.10
N THR A 4 -12.60 11.78 -32.11
CA THR A 4 -11.16 12.12 -31.94
C THR A 4 -11.05 13.59 -31.54
N ILE A 5 -10.97 13.86 -30.23
CA ILE A 5 -10.77 15.22 -29.72
C ILE A 5 -9.34 15.66 -30.05
N ARG A 6 -9.21 16.63 -30.98
CA ARG A 6 -7.95 17.36 -31.23
C ARG A 6 -7.72 18.36 -30.09
N LEU A 7 -6.44 18.61 -29.77
CA LEU A 7 -6.04 19.48 -28.66
C LEU A 7 -6.51 20.94 -28.78
N ASP A 8 -6.81 21.41 -29.98
CA ASP A 8 -7.39 22.73 -30.26
C ASP A 8 -8.83 22.88 -29.73
N GLN A 9 -9.46 21.79 -29.29
CA GLN A 9 -10.82 21.73 -28.75
C GLN A 9 -10.89 21.51 -27.22
N LEU A 10 -9.74 21.43 -26.53
CA LEU A 10 -9.70 21.27 -25.08
C LEU A 10 -9.70 22.65 -24.38
N PRO A 11 -10.47 22.83 -23.30
CA PRO A 11 -10.39 24.07 -22.51
C PRO A 11 -9.00 24.15 -21.85
N ASN A 12 -8.33 25.30 -22.01
CA ASN A 12 -7.06 25.61 -21.38
C ASN A 12 -7.22 25.62 -19.86
N HIS A 13 -6.73 24.58 -19.18
CA HIS A 13 -6.48 24.63 -17.77
C HIS A 13 -5.02 25.06 -17.53
N PRO A 14 -4.76 26.18 -16.89
CA PRO A 14 -3.40 26.60 -16.57
C PRO A 14 -2.76 25.63 -15.56
N PRO A 15 -1.43 25.38 -15.62
CA PRO A 15 -0.73 24.63 -14.61
C PRO A 15 -0.88 25.34 -13.26
N GLY A 16 -1.33 24.59 -12.24
CA GLY A 16 -1.57 25.11 -10.90
C GLY A 16 -0.30 25.72 -10.29
N ASN A 17 -0.42 26.94 -9.81
CA ASN A 17 0.65 27.70 -9.17
C ASN A 17 0.97 27.08 -7.79
N PRO A 18 2.23 26.68 -7.50
CA PRO A 18 2.60 26.15 -6.18
C PRO A 18 2.74 27.29 -5.17
N GLY A 19 1.69 27.62 -4.45
CA GLY A 19 1.72 28.65 -3.43
C GLY A 19 0.38 29.22 -2.97
N LEU A 20 -0.75 28.67 -3.40
CA LEU A 20 -2.07 29.11 -2.94
C LEU A 20 -2.55 28.28 -1.73
N PRO A 21 -3.24 28.92 -0.74
CA PRO A 21 -3.72 28.24 0.46
C PRO A 21 -4.84 27.20 0.24
N ASN A 22 -5.09 26.77 -0.99
CA ASN A 22 -6.08 25.75 -1.40
C ASN A 22 -5.49 24.76 -2.40
N ALA A 23 -4.31 24.20 -2.15
CA ALA A 23 -3.84 23.08 -2.96
C ALA A 23 -4.85 21.92 -2.86
N PRO A 24 -5.22 21.26 -3.99
CA PRO A 24 -6.16 20.16 -3.96
C PRO A 24 -5.63 19.03 -3.08
N ALA A 25 -6.53 18.37 -2.33
CA ALA A 25 -6.17 17.25 -1.43
C ALA A 25 -5.55 16.06 -2.18
N ILE A 26 -5.88 15.91 -3.47
CA ILE A 26 -5.27 14.92 -4.37
C ILE A 26 -4.98 15.54 -5.73
N ARG A 27 -3.89 15.10 -6.36
CA ARG A 27 -3.51 15.45 -7.73
C ARG A 27 -3.18 14.18 -8.50
N LEU A 28 -3.54 14.15 -9.77
CA LEU A 28 -3.19 13.06 -10.69
C LEU A 28 -2.32 13.62 -11.82
N GLU A 29 -1.25 12.92 -12.13
CA GLU A 29 -0.40 13.19 -13.30
C GLU A 29 -0.38 11.94 -14.19
N ALA A 30 -0.38 12.14 -15.51
CA ALA A 30 -0.21 11.08 -16.50
C ALA A 30 1.01 11.41 -17.37
N ILE A 31 2.04 10.61 -17.27
CA ILE A 31 3.33 10.81 -17.93
C ILE A 31 3.50 9.72 -18.97
N THR A 32 3.53 10.08 -20.26
CA THR A 32 3.73 9.13 -21.36
C THR A 32 5.20 8.72 -21.48
N GLY A 33 5.45 7.45 -21.73
CA GLY A 33 6.79 6.92 -21.94
C GLY A 33 7.48 7.53 -23.16
N ARG A 34 6.72 7.71 -24.24
CA ARG A 34 7.13 8.49 -25.40
C ARG A 34 6.04 9.47 -25.76
N THR A 35 6.44 10.68 -26.14
CA THR A 35 5.51 11.74 -26.56
C THR A 35 5.16 11.67 -28.04
N THR A 36 5.88 10.84 -28.82
CA THR A 36 5.70 10.68 -30.26
C THR A 36 5.59 9.21 -30.66
N ALA A 37 4.79 8.94 -31.70
CA ALA A 37 4.63 7.63 -32.32
C ALA A 37 4.53 7.80 -33.85
N HIS A 38 4.79 6.72 -34.60
CA HIS A 38 4.68 6.76 -36.09
C HIS A 38 3.20 6.74 -36.50
N ALA A 39 2.84 7.63 -37.40
CA ALA A 39 1.51 7.66 -37.99
C ALA A 39 1.31 6.44 -38.91
N GLY A 40 0.07 5.93 -38.97
CA GLY A 40 -0.29 4.76 -39.78
C GLY A 40 0.07 3.42 -39.19
N GLU A 41 0.75 3.37 -38.04
CA GLU A 41 1.13 2.12 -37.35
C GLU A 41 0.45 1.98 -35.99
N ALA A 42 0.25 0.72 -35.59
CA ALA A 42 -0.12 0.42 -34.21
C ALA A 42 1.05 0.66 -33.27
N THR A 43 0.80 1.25 -32.12
CA THR A 43 1.84 1.54 -31.12
C THR A 43 1.46 1.07 -29.74
N THR A 44 2.49 0.80 -28.93
CA THR A 44 2.34 0.53 -27.49
C THR A 44 3.03 1.64 -26.71
N THR A 45 2.29 2.27 -25.80
CA THR A 45 2.78 3.38 -24.98
C THR A 45 2.58 3.06 -23.52
N GLU A 46 3.65 3.09 -22.75
CA GLU A 46 3.58 3.04 -21.28
C GLU A 46 3.23 4.43 -20.75
N VAL A 47 2.33 4.46 -19.79
CA VAL A 47 1.91 5.69 -19.10
C VAL A 47 2.08 5.49 -17.61
N LEU A 48 2.89 6.35 -16.99
CA LEU A 48 3.04 6.40 -15.54
C LEU A 48 1.98 7.35 -14.97
N LEU A 49 1.11 6.83 -14.12
CA LEU A 49 0.14 7.60 -13.36
C LEU A 49 0.72 7.85 -11.97
N ARG A 50 0.76 9.13 -11.56
CA ARG A 50 1.17 9.57 -10.23
C ARG A 50 -0.01 10.17 -9.51
N ILE A 51 -0.46 9.52 -8.46
CA ILE A 51 -1.50 10.00 -7.57
C ILE A 51 -0.80 10.62 -6.35
N ILE A 52 -0.89 11.93 -6.20
CA ILE A 52 -0.14 12.70 -5.23
C ILE A 52 -1.09 13.18 -4.16
N GLY A 53 -0.84 12.82 -2.90
CA GLY A 53 -1.50 13.39 -1.74
C GLY A 53 -1.02 14.82 -1.51
N GLY A 54 -1.96 15.77 -1.47
CA GLY A 54 -1.68 17.17 -1.15
C GLY A 54 -1.12 17.35 0.26
N GLY A 55 -0.67 18.55 0.58
CA GLY A 55 -0.22 18.89 1.93
C GLY A 55 -1.36 18.80 2.95
N GLN A 56 -1.00 18.72 4.22
CA GLN A 56 -1.95 18.74 5.34
C GLN A 56 -2.88 19.96 5.21
N PRO A 57 -4.18 19.83 5.58
CA PRO A 57 -5.08 20.97 5.61
C PRO A 57 -4.50 22.10 6.48
N VAL A 58 -4.53 23.34 5.97
CA VAL A 58 -3.97 24.53 6.63
C VAL A 58 -4.61 24.81 8.01
N SER A 59 -5.70 24.16 8.36
CA SER A 59 -6.45 24.34 9.62
C SER A 59 -5.91 23.55 10.82
N GLY A 60 -4.81 22.82 10.70
CA GLY A 60 -4.14 22.17 11.84
C GLY A 60 -4.89 21.01 12.51
N ALA A 61 -6.13 20.71 12.13
CA ALA A 61 -6.91 19.61 12.66
C ALA A 61 -6.75 18.37 11.76
N ARG A 62 -5.99 17.39 12.24
CA ARG A 62 -5.97 16.07 11.60
C ARG A 62 -7.32 15.38 11.72
N VAL A 63 -7.59 14.47 10.82
CA VAL A 63 -8.75 13.58 10.94
C VAL A 63 -8.59 12.71 12.18
N PRO A 64 -9.59 12.62 13.07
CA PRO A 64 -9.54 11.71 14.20
C PRO A 64 -9.40 10.27 13.74
N LEU A 65 -8.66 9.48 14.51
CA LEU A 65 -8.52 8.04 14.27
C LEU A 65 -9.58 7.25 15.04
N ASN A 66 -10.07 6.17 14.41
CA ASN A 66 -10.73 5.08 15.07
C ASN A 66 -9.82 3.85 14.87
N LEU A 67 -8.99 3.57 15.86
CA LEU A 67 -7.92 2.57 15.82
C LEU A 67 -8.31 1.34 16.64
N CYS A 68 -8.20 0.16 16.04
CA CYS A 68 -8.26 -1.11 16.73
C CYS A 68 -6.92 -1.83 16.65
N LEU A 69 -6.34 -2.17 17.79
CA LEU A 69 -5.17 -3.04 17.89
C LEU A 69 -5.64 -4.46 18.19
N VAL A 70 -5.32 -5.41 17.29
CA VAL A 70 -5.63 -6.83 17.43
C VAL A 70 -4.31 -7.57 17.61
N ILE A 71 -4.06 -8.04 18.82
CA ILE A 71 -2.75 -8.48 19.30
C ILE A 71 -2.80 -9.96 19.62
N ASP A 72 -1.98 -10.73 18.97
CA ASP A 72 -1.66 -12.09 19.33
C ASP A 72 -0.95 -12.11 20.70
N ARG A 73 -1.45 -12.95 21.59
CA ARG A 73 -0.82 -13.24 22.88
C ARG A 73 -0.59 -14.75 23.08
N SER A 74 -0.46 -15.50 21.97
CA SER A 74 -0.14 -16.93 22.01
C SER A 74 1.15 -17.22 22.78
N GLY A 75 1.42 -18.50 23.05
CA GLY A 75 2.55 -18.90 23.88
C GLY A 75 3.92 -18.47 23.33
N SER A 76 4.06 -18.39 22.00
CA SER A 76 5.29 -17.91 21.32
C SER A 76 5.58 -16.43 21.60
N MET A 77 4.54 -15.62 21.87
CA MET A 77 4.70 -14.21 22.25
C MET A 77 5.25 -14.00 23.65
N ASP A 78 5.38 -15.03 24.49
CA ASP A 78 5.83 -14.87 25.88
C ASP A 78 7.21 -14.21 26.00
N GLY A 79 7.39 -13.44 27.07
CA GLY A 79 8.64 -12.75 27.39
C GLY A 79 8.86 -11.46 26.60
N GLN A 80 10.01 -11.38 25.89
CA GLN A 80 10.45 -10.17 25.21
C GLN A 80 9.52 -9.71 24.07
N PRO A 81 8.95 -10.58 23.22
CA PRO A 81 8.01 -10.16 22.17
C PRO A 81 6.81 -9.40 22.73
N LEU A 82 6.08 -9.99 23.67
CA LEU A 82 4.89 -9.38 24.24
C LEU A 82 5.21 -8.11 25.06
N ALA A 83 6.37 -8.06 25.72
CA ALA A 83 6.83 -6.86 26.39
C ALA A 83 7.05 -5.69 25.39
N ALA A 84 7.70 -5.94 24.26
CA ALA A 84 7.91 -4.93 23.22
C ALA A 84 6.58 -4.47 22.61
N VAL A 85 5.62 -5.37 22.40
CA VAL A 85 4.28 -5.03 21.90
C VAL A 85 3.52 -4.17 22.92
N ARG A 86 3.54 -4.51 24.21
CA ARG A 86 2.93 -3.67 25.26
C ARG A 86 3.51 -2.26 25.27
N ASP A 87 4.84 -2.14 25.18
CA ASP A 87 5.50 -0.82 25.15
C ASP A 87 5.15 -0.03 23.89
N ALA A 88 5.09 -0.68 22.72
CA ALA A 88 4.63 -0.05 21.49
C ALA A 88 3.16 0.41 21.58
N CYS A 89 2.26 -0.39 22.15
CA CYS A 89 0.88 0.00 22.37
C CYS A 89 0.76 1.22 23.31
N LYS A 90 1.55 1.26 24.39
CA LYS A 90 1.59 2.45 25.28
C LYS A 90 2.11 3.68 24.53
N HIS A 91 3.10 3.50 23.65
CA HIS A 91 3.58 4.60 22.82
C HIS A 91 2.52 5.11 21.84
N VAL A 92 1.74 4.22 21.23
CA VAL A 92 0.58 4.59 20.40
C VAL A 92 -0.43 5.38 21.23
N VAL A 93 -0.79 4.91 22.42
CA VAL A 93 -1.74 5.59 23.33
C VAL A 93 -1.28 7.01 23.66
N ALA A 94 0.01 7.23 23.89
CA ALA A 94 0.58 8.54 24.21
C ALA A 94 0.50 9.56 23.04
N GLN A 95 0.34 9.10 21.80
CA GLN A 95 0.22 9.95 20.62
C GLN A 95 -1.24 10.24 20.22
N LEU A 96 -2.19 9.48 20.75
CA LEU A 96 -3.61 9.66 20.50
C LEU A 96 -4.17 10.78 21.39
N GLY A 97 -5.15 11.50 20.86
CA GLY A 97 -5.82 12.58 21.56
C GLY A 97 -7.26 12.24 21.97
N PRO A 98 -7.92 13.13 22.70
CA PRO A 98 -9.28 12.89 23.22
C PRO A 98 -10.35 12.77 22.13
N THR A 99 -10.07 13.18 20.92
CA THR A 99 -10.96 13.02 19.75
C THR A 99 -10.80 11.65 19.08
N ASP A 100 -9.68 10.95 19.34
CA ASP A 100 -9.44 9.62 18.79
C ASP A 100 -10.19 8.55 19.58
N ILE A 101 -10.50 7.47 18.89
CA ILE A 101 -11.09 6.27 19.48
C ILE A 101 -10.05 5.16 19.39
N LEU A 102 -9.88 4.44 20.49
CA LEU A 102 -9.02 3.25 20.58
C LEU A 102 -9.81 2.07 21.10
N SER A 103 -9.58 0.92 20.51
CA SER A 103 -9.94 -0.38 21.05
C SER A 103 -8.73 -1.31 21.03
N ILE A 104 -8.66 -2.25 21.97
CA ILE A 104 -7.59 -3.24 22.06
C ILE A 104 -8.24 -4.60 22.26
N VAL A 105 -7.97 -5.50 21.35
CA VAL A 105 -8.39 -6.89 21.37
C VAL A 105 -7.13 -7.75 21.45
N THR A 106 -7.11 -8.74 22.31
CA THR A 106 -6.08 -9.76 22.35
C THR A 106 -6.68 -11.11 22.04
N PHE A 107 -5.93 -11.97 21.39
CA PHE A 107 -6.40 -13.31 21.06
C PHE A 107 -5.31 -14.37 21.30
N GLU A 108 -5.78 -15.54 21.70
CA GLU A 108 -5.07 -16.81 21.77
C GLU A 108 -6.09 -17.93 21.41
N GLU A 109 -6.41 -18.91 22.28
CA GLU A 109 -7.58 -19.78 22.13
C GLU A 109 -8.88 -18.98 22.32
N ASN A 110 -8.88 -18.07 23.29
CA ASN A 110 -9.96 -17.15 23.62
C ASN A 110 -9.63 -15.73 23.14
N VAL A 111 -10.67 -14.96 22.91
CA VAL A 111 -10.54 -13.55 22.51
C VAL A 111 -10.98 -12.66 23.67
N ASP A 112 -10.11 -11.75 24.07
CA ASP A 112 -10.37 -10.79 25.14
C ASP A 112 -10.44 -9.36 24.60
N ILE A 113 -11.50 -8.63 24.96
CA ILE A 113 -11.61 -7.20 24.71
C ILE A 113 -10.97 -6.46 25.88
N VAL A 114 -9.65 -6.20 25.76
CA VAL A 114 -8.86 -5.49 26.78
C VAL A 114 -9.35 -4.06 26.96
N LEU A 115 -9.67 -3.39 25.84
CA LEU A 115 -10.22 -2.06 25.81
C LEU A 115 -11.36 -2.01 24.78
N PRO A 116 -12.62 -1.84 25.19
CA PRO A 116 -13.73 -1.57 24.26
C PRO A 116 -13.51 -0.22 23.53
N ALA A 117 -14.07 -0.10 22.32
CA ALA A 117 -13.94 1.12 21.53
C ALA A 117 -14.45 2.36 22.30
N LYS A 118 -13.55 3.27 22.60
CA LYS A 118 -13.84 4.52 23.32
C LYS A 118 -12.83 5.61 23.05
N HIS A 119 -13.22 6.85 23.36
CA HIS A 119 -12.30 7.99 23.25
C HIS A 119 -11.12 7.87 24.23
N VAL A 120 -9.95 8.34 23.76
CA VAL A 120 -8.69 8.31 24.53
C VAL A 120 -8.65 9.53 25.48
N THR A 121 -9.35 9.40 26.60
CA THR A 121 -9.45 10.48 27.61
C THR A 121 -8.57 10.25 28.83
N SER A 122 -8.05 9.06 29.03
CA SER A 122 -7.24 8.68 30.20
C SER A 122 -6.13 7.70 29.79
N PRO A 123 -5.04 8.19 29.18
CA PRO A 123 -3.93 7.36 28.69
C PRO A 123 -3.32 6.45 29.76
N GLU A 124 -3.24 6.91 31.01
CA GLU A 124 -2.68 6.18 32.16
C GLU A 124 -3.50 4.93 32.49
N ILE A 125 -4.83 5.06 32.45
CA ILE A 125 -5.75 3.93 32.70
C ILE A 125 -5.63 2.91 31.58
N ILE A 126 -5.54 3.36 30.32
CA ILE A 126 -5.37 2.49 29.15
C ILE A 126 -4.04 1.75 29.25
N SER A 127 -2.97 2.43 29.62
CA SER A 127 -1.65 1.83 29.84
C SER A 127 -1.67 0.75 30.90
N ALA A 128 -2.42 0.96 32.00
CA ALA A 128 -2.60 -0.04 33.05
C ALA A 128 -3.37 -1.30 32.56
N TYR A 129 -4.29 -1.18 31.59
CA TYR A 129 -4.91 -2.34 30.96
C TYR A 129 -3.91 -3.08 30.05
N ILE A 130 -3.09 -2.35 29.28
CA ILE A 130 -2.07 -2.94 28.42
C ILE A 130 -1.06 -3.74 29.26
N ASP A 131 -0.65 -3.25 30.42
CA ASP A 131 0.31 -3.93 31.28
C ASP A 131 -0.19 -5.29 31.82
N ARG A 132 -1.51 -5.52 31.82
CA ARG A 132 -2.13 -6.78 32.25
C ARG A 132 -2.22 -7.84 31.15
N ILE A 133 -1.86 -7.52 29.93
CA ILE A 133 -1.83 -8.49 28.82
C ILE A 133 -0.75 -9.53 29.14
N THR A 134 -1.13 -10.80 29.25
CA THR A 134 -0.25 -11.94 29.51
C THR A 134 -0.34 -12.95 28.39
N ALA A 135 0.72 -13.71 28.17
CA ALA A 135 0.74 -14.77 27.16
C ALA A 135 -0.27 -15.88 27.50
N GLY A 136 -0.79 -16.50 26.47
CA GLY A 136 -1.70 -17.65 26.50
C GLY A 136 -1.09 -18.88 25.83
N ASN A 137 -1.85 -19.60 25.01
CA ASN A 137 -1.42 -20.87 24.43
C ASN A 137 -1.45 -20.90 22.89
N THR A 138 -2.64 -20.86 22.28
CA THR A 138 -2.86 -21.09 20.85
C THR A 138 -3.04 -19.77 20.08
N THR A 139 -3.36 -19.85 18.76
CA THR A 139 -3.49 -18.68 17.88
C THR A 139 -4.82 -18.76 17.11
N ASN A 140 -5.89 -18.14 17.65
CA ASN A 140 -7.20 -18.04 17.02
C ASN A 140 -7.34 -16.68 16.30
N LEU A 141 -6.63 -16.56 15.16
CA LEU A 141 -6.54 -15.34 14.38
C LEU A 141 -7.89 -14.87 13.85
N PHE A 142 -8.74 -15.80 13.39
CA PHE A 142 -10.04 -15.46 12.81
C PHE A 142 -10.96 -14.75 13.82
N ASP A 143 -11.11 -15.31 15.01
CA ASP A 143 -11.98 -14.73 16.03
C ASP A 143 -11.38 -13.42 16.58
N GLY A 144 -10.05 -13.32 16.69
CA GLY A 144 -9.37 -12.09 17.06
C GLY A 144 -9.64 -10.97 16.05
N LEU A 145 -9.49 -11.25 14.75
CA LEU A 145 -9.80 -10.32 13.67
C LEU A 145 -11.30 -9.95 13.65
N TYR A 146 -12.18 -10.93 13.87
CA TYR A 146 -13.63 -10.69 13.95
C TYR A 146 -13.98 -9.76 15.12
N ALA A 147 -13.48 -10.01 16.29
CA ALA A 147 -13.73 -9.17 17.46
C ALA A 147 -13.17 -7.75 17.25
N GLY A 148 -11.97 -7.62 16.67
CA GLY A 148 -11.42 -6.31 16.28
C GLY A 148 -12.31 -5.58 15.29
N GLY A 149 -12.83 -6.29 14.29
CA GLY A 149 -13.80 -5.78 13.33
C GLY A 149 -15.07 -5.26 14.00
N VAL A 150 -15.63 -6.02 14.95
CA VAL A 150 -16.78 -5.61 15.75
C VAL A 150 -16.47 -4.34 16.54
N GLN A 151 -15.30 -4.26 17.18
CA GLN A 151 -14.92 -3.07 17.96
C GLN A 151 -14.80 -1.84 17.07
N VAL A 152 -14.07 -1.90 15.95
CA VAL A 152 -13.88 -0.74 15.07
C VAL A 152 -15.18 -0.28 14.42
N THR A 153 -16.14 -1.19 14.18
CA THR A 153 -17.45 -0.86 13.58
C THR A 153 -18.55 -0.54 14.59
N SER A 154 -18.31 -0.76 15.89
CA SER A 154 -19.28 -0.43 16.97
C SER A 154 -19.49 1.08 17.18
N VAL A 155 -18.63 1.90 16.59
CA VAL A 155 -18.67 3.36 16.65
C VAL A 155 -18.91 3.94 15.26
N PRO A 156 -19.41 5.19 15.14
CA PRO A 156 -19.61 5.80 13.84
C PRO A 156 -18.29 5.88 13.05
N LEU A 157 -18.21 5.22 11.90
CA LEU A 157 -17.02 5.26 11.04
C LEU A 157 -16.83 6.60 10.34
N THR A 158 -17.87 7.38 10.30
CA THR A 158 -17.94 8.62 9.55
C THR A 158 -17.25 9.76 10.32
N GLY A 159 -16.27 10.42 9.65
CA GLY A 159 -15.46 11.47 10.26
C GLY A 159 -14.19 10.96 10.92
N TYR A 160 -13.92 9.67 10.81
CA TYR A 160 -12.71 9.04 11.31
C TYR A 160 -11.93 8.37 10.18
N ALA A 161 -10.61 8.32 10.32
CA ALA A 161 -9.79 7.36 9.60
C ALA A 161 -9.80 6.05 10.41
N SER A 162 -10.54 5.05 9.91
CA SER A 162 -10.76 3.80 10.64
C SER A 162 -9.71 2.76 10.25
N ARG A 163 -8.99 2.24 11.26
CA ARG A 163 -7.88 1.31 11.08
C ARG A 163 -7.95 0.14 12.04
N LEU A 164 -7.62 -1.03 11.53
CA LEU A 164 -7.34 -2.22 12.33
C LEU A 164 -5.90 -2.65 12.05
N ILE A 165 -5.09 -2.78 13.09
CA ILE A 165 -3.72 -3.28 13.01
C ILE A 165 -3.70 -4.66 13.67
N LEU A 166 -3.45 -5.68 12.86
CA LEU A 166 -3.30 -7.07 13.30
C LEU A 166 -1.81 -7.37 13.50
N LEU A 167 -1.43 -7.87 14.67
CA LEU A 167 -0.08 -8.37 14.96
C LEU A 167 -0.16 -9.83 15.43
N THR A 168 0.62 -10.70 14.80
CA THR A 168 0.78 -12.11 15.16
C THR A 168 2.21 -12.57 14.93
N ASP A 169 2.67 -13.55 15.68
CA ASP A 169 3.95 -14.24 15.51
C ASP A 169 3.78 -15.70 15.07
N GLY A 170 2.53 -16.16 14.88
CA GLY A 170 2.26 -17.56 14.59
C GLY A 170 1.26 -17.79 13.47
N GLU A 171 1.22 -19.05 13.04
CA GLU A 171 0.17 -19.55 12.17
C GLU A 171 -1.14 -19.73 12.94
N PRO A 172 -2.31 -19.63 12.28
CA PRO A 172 -3.58 -19.98 12.91
C PRO A 172 -3.61 -21.44 13.37
N THR A 173 -3.59 -21.68 14.68
CA THR A 173 -3.60 -23.03 15.26
C THR A 173 -4.97 -23.42 15.83
N ALA A 174 -5.81 -22.43 16.15
CA ALA A 174 -7.16 -22.60 16.68
C ALA A 174 -8.21 -21.85 15.85
N GLY A 175 -9.47 -22.13 16.07
CA GLY A 175 -10.60 -21.51 15.38
C GLY A 175 -10.66 -21.84 13.88
N LEU A 176 -11.23 -20.93 13.11
CA LEU A 176 -11.34 -21.03 11.66
C LEU A 176 -10.00 -20.63 11.01
N LYS A 177 -9.36 -21.56 10.31
CA LYS A 177 -8.01 -21.38 9.74
C LYS A 177 -8.02 -21.18 8.23
N ASP A 178 -9.18 -21.33 7.58
CA ASP A 178 -9.30 -21.23 6.14
C ASP A 178 -8.98 -19.80 5.65
N PRO A 179 -7.92 -19.62 4.83
CA PRO A 179 -7.50 -18.29 4.36
C PRO A 179 -8.62 -17.54 3.62
N ALA A 180 -9.45 -18.24 2.83
CA ALA A 180 -10.52 -17.59 2.07
C ALA A 180 -11.59 -16.98 3.01
N SER A 181 -11.88 -17.63 4.13
CA SER A 181 -12.81 -17.10 5.14
C SER A 181 -12.23 -15.90 5.88
N ILE A 182 -10.94 -15.94 6.22
CA ILE A 182 -10.23 -14.81 6.84
C ILE A 182 -10.25 -13.60 5.89
N LEU A 183 -9.89 -13.80 4.61
CA LEU A 183 -9.85 -12.72 3.63
C LEU A 183 -11.24 -12.14 3.36
N ARG A 184 -12.28 -12.98 3.30
CA ARG A 184 -13.68 -12.50 3.14
C ARG A 184 -14.11 -11.57 4.27
N GLN A 185 -13.68 -11.83 5.49
CA GLN A 185 -13.93 -10.93 6.62
C GLN A 185 -13.19 -9.60 6.46
N VAL A 186 -11.95 -9.63 6.00
CA VAL A 186 -11.16 -8.41 5.70
C VAL A 186 -11.82 -7.60 4.59
N GLU A 187 -12.31 -8.25 3.53
CA GLU A 187 -13.07 -7.60 2.44
C GLU A 187 -14.31 -6.87 2.96
N GLN A 188 -15.06 -7.49 3.89
CA GLN A 188 -16.22 -6.86 4.51
C GLN A 188 -15.86 -5.61 5.31
N LEU A 189 -14.75 -5.65 6.05
CA LEU A 189 -14.23 -4.48 6.78
C LEU A 189 -13.80 -3.37 5.80
N ARG A 190 -13.09 -3.74 4.73
CA ARG A 190 -12.68 -2.81 3.69
C ARG A 190 -13.88 -2.14 3.01
N ALA A 191 -14.93 -2.91 2.68
CA ALA A 191 -16.16 -2.38 2.09
C ALA A 191 -16.85 -1.34 2.99
N GLN A 192 -16.75 -1.49 4.31
CA GLN A 192 -17.23 -0.52 5.29
C GLN A 192 -16.32 0.70 5.43
N GLY A 193 -15.11 0.66 4.88
CA GLY A 193 -14.13 1.74 4.94
C GLY A 193 -13.14 1.63 6.09
N VAL A 194 -12.99 0.44 6.65
CA VAL A 194 -11.93 0.10 7.62
C VAL A 194 -10.72 -0.42 6.85
N VAL A 195 -9.57 0.17 7.07
CA VAL A 195 -8.29 -0.33 6.52
C VAL A 195 -7.69 -1.32 7.51
N VAL A 196 -7.21 -2.46 6.99
CA VAL A 196 -6.59 -3.52 7.80
C VAL A 196 -5.12 -3.64 7.43
N SER A 197 -4.24 -3.33 8.38
CA SER A 197 -2.79 -3.57 8.27
C SER A 197 -2.40 -4.81 9.04
N ALA A 198 -1.37 -5.51 8.57
CA ALA A 198 -0.90 -6.76 9.14
C ALA A 198 0.60 -6.69 9.47
N MET A 199 0.95 -7.08 10.68
CA MET A 199 2.33 -7.15 11.17
C MET A 199 2.65 -8.59 11.56
N GLY A 200 3.62 -9.20 10.88
CA GLY A 200 4.13 -10.53 11.22
C GLY A 200 5.42 -10.42 12.03
N PHE A 201 5.46 -11.06 13.18
CA PHE A 201 6.61 -11.03 14.09
C PHE A 201 7.34 -12.37 14.09
N GLY A 202 8.67 -12.35 13.99
CA GLY A 202 9.47 -13.57 14.06
C GLY A 202 9.36 -14.49 12.84
N PRO A 203 9.80 -15.75 12.96
CA PRO A 203 9.87 -16.68 11.83
C PRO A 203 8.62 -17.54 11.61
N ASP A 204 7.71 -17.68 12.59
CA ASP A 204 6.75 -18.79 12.64
C ASP A 204 5.36 -18.47 12.09
N TYR A 205 5.13 -17.30 11.47
CA TYR A 205 3.84 -16.94 10.85
C TYR A 205 3.81 -17.16 9.33
N GLN A 206 2.60 -17.22 8.76
CA GLN A 206 2.39 -17.36 7.31
C GLN A 206 2.45 -15.98 6.62
N GLU A 207 3.58 -15.67 5.97
CA GLU A 207 3.79 -14.38 5.32
C GLU A 207 2.80 -14.11 4.17
N ASP A 208 2.45 -15.12 3.38
CA ASP A 208 1.51 -14.97 2.27
C ASP A 208 0.09 -14.64 2.76
N LEU A 209 -0.33 -15.24 3.88
CA LEU A 209 -1.62 -14.91 4.51
C LEU A 209 -1.62 -13.48 5.03
N MET A 210 -0.57 -13.06 5.74
CA MET A 210 -0.47 -11.73 6.31
C MET A 210 -0.38 -10.64 5.23
N ALA A 211 0.40 -10.88 4.18
CA ALA A 211 0.46 -10.00 3.01
C ALA A 211 -0.89 -9.92 2.29
N SER A 212 -1.62 -11.04 2.17
CA SER A 212 -2.96 -11.08 1.57
C SER A 212 -4.00 -10.34 2.41
N ILE A 213 -3.96 -10.46 3.74
CA ILE A 213 -4.80 -9.70 4.68
C ILE A 213 -4.58 -8.20 4.46
N ALA A 214 -3.34 -7.74 4.46
CA ALA A 214 -3.00 -6.34 4.27
C ALA A 214 -3.44 -5.84 2.88
N ARG A 215 -3.19 -6.60 1.81
CA ARG A 215 -3.59 -6.28 0.44
C ARG A 215 -5.11 -6.15 0.32
N THR A 216 -5.85 -7.14 0.77
CA THR A 216 -7.31 -7.15 0.77
C THR A 216 -7.86 -6.02 1.62
N GLY A 217 -7.27 -5.78 2.79
CA GLY A 217 -7.63 -4.70 3.70
C GLY A 217 -7.20 -3.30 3.27
N GLY A 218 -6.33 -3.20 2.25
CA GLY A 218 -5.78 -1.93 1.73
C GLY A 218 -4.87 -1.20 2.69
N GLY A 219 -4.31 -1.90 3.67
CA GLY A 219 -3.35 -1.42 4.63
C GLY A 219 -1.91 -1.73 4.24
N ASN A 220 -1.03 -1.87 5.22
CA ASN A 220 0.38 -2.21 5.02
C ASN A 220 0.69 -3.59 5.61
N TYR A 221 1.58 -4.34 4.95
CA TYR A 221 2.20 -5.52 5.53
C TYR A 221 3.59 -5.17 6.02
N THR A 222 3.91 -5.56 7.26
CA THR A 222 5.23 -5.32 7.85
C THR A 222 5.77 -6.60 8.48
N TYR A 223 6.94 -7.04 8.03
CA TYR A 223 7.72 -8.06 8.71
C TYR A 223 8.56 -7.44 9.82
N ILE A 224 8.46 -8.00 11.02
CA ILE A 224 9.19 -7.60 12.23
C ILE A 224 10.10 -8.77 12.63
N ALA A 225 11.39 -8.67 12.34
CA ALA A 225 12.35 -9.74 12.59
C ALA A 225 12.68 -9.92 14.08
N HIS A 226 12.63 -8.86 14.88
CA HIS A 226 12.94 -8.89 16.30
C HIS A 226 12.24 -7.77 17.08
N ALA A 227 12.12 -7.95 18.40
CA ALA A 227 11.38 -7.06 19.30
C ALA A 227 11.76 -5.57 19.20
N GLY A 228 13.03 -5.25 18.93
CA GLY A 228 13.49 -3.87 18.76
C GLY A 228 12.89 -3.11 17.57
N GLN A 229 12.25 -3.80 16.62
CA GLN A 229 11.61 -3.17 15.46
C GLN A 229 10.11 -2.87 15.68
N VAL A 230 9.48 -3.43 16.73
CA VAL A 230 8.03 -3.32 16.96
C VAL A 230 7.60 -1.85 17.09
N ALA A 231 8.29 -1.06 17.91
CA ALA A 231 7.95 0.34 18.12
C ALA A 231 8.00 1.15 16.82
N ALA A 232 9.03 0.94 15.98
CA ALA A 232 9.17 1.63 14.70
C ALA A 232 8.07 1.20 13.69
N ALA A 233 7.64 -0.08 13.71
CA ALA A 233 6.56 -0.57 12.87
C ALA A 233 5.22 0.09 13.24
N PHE A 234 4.86 0.12 14.51
CA PHE A 234 3.66 0.80 15.00
C PHE A 234 3.69 2.31 14.73
N GLN A 235 4.85 2.96 14.92
CA GLN A 235 5.02 4.38 14.66
C GLN A 235 4.74 4.71 13.18
N ARG A 236 5.25 3.93 12.24
CA ARG A 236 5.01 4.13 10.80
C ARG A 236 3.53 4.01 10.47
N GLU A 237 2.85 2.98 10.98
CA GLU A 237 1.42 2.80 10.77
C GLU A 237 0.60 3.95 11.32
N LEU A 238 0.92 4.40 12.53
CA LEU A 238 0.22 5.51 13.17
C LEU A 238 0.43 6.82 12.42
N THR A 239 1.66 7.11 12.01
CA THR A 239 2.00 8.31 11.24
C THR A 239 1.27 8.32 9.89
N GLY A 240 1.27 7.21 9.16
CA GLY A 240 0.51 7.05 7.93
C GLY A 240 -0.98 7.29 8.15
N ALA A 241 -1.57 6.65 9.16
CA ALA A 241 -2.99 6.80 9.48
C ALA A 241 -3.37 8.24 9.83
N MET A 242 -2.50 8.97 10.54
CA MET A 242 -2.71 10.37 10.92
C MET A 242 -2.57 11.35 9.76
N SER A 243 -1.90 10.96 8.69
CA SER A 243 -1.63 11.83 7.52
C SER A 243 -2.62 11.63 6.36
N VAL A 244 -3.64 10.80 6.51
CA VAL A 244 -4.59 10.49 5.43
C VAL A 244 -5.37 11.73 4.98
N VAL A 245 -5.31 12.03 3.68
CA VAL A 245 -6.04 13.13 3.03
C VAL A 245 -7.17 12.65 2.14
N ALA A 246 -7.14 11.40 1.69
CA ALA A 246 -8.23 10.81 0.91
C ALA A 246 -8.36 9.30 1.17
N THR A 247 -9.60 8.83 1.25
CA THR A 247 -9.96 7.42 1.48
C THR A 247 -10.85 6.90 0.36
N LYS A 248 -11.01 5.58 0.25
CA LYS A 248 -11.85 4.91 -0.76
C LYS A 248 -11.49 5.36 -2.18
N ALA A 249 -10.20 5.52 -2.45
CA ALA A 249 -9.72 6.00 -3.72
C ALA A 249 -9.82 4.90 -4.80
N VAL A 250 -10.44 5.25 -5.92
CA VAL A 250 -10.62 4.34 -7.06
C VAL A 250 -10.09 5.00 -8.33
N LEU A 251 -9.19 4.32 -9.01
CA LEU A 251 -8.66 4.73 -10.30
C LEU A 251 -9.62 4.29 -11.42
N ARG A 252 -9.92 5.19 -12.35
CA ARG A 252 -10.79 4.92 -13.50
C ARG A 252 -10.10 5.32 -14.79
N PHE A 253 -10.39 4.58 -15.84
CA PHE A 253 -9.84 4.79 -17.17
C PHE A 253 -10.96 5.04 -18.19
N GLU A 254 -10.77 6.07 -19.00
CA GLU A 254 -11.56 6.36 -20.18
C GLU A 254 -10.62 6.27 -21.38
N LEU A 255 -10.85 5.29 -22.23
CA LEU A 255 -10.04 5.01 -23.42
C LEU A 255 -10.81 5.50 -24.66
N PRO A 256 -10.25 6.45 -25.44
CA PRO A 256 -10.81 6.79 -26.73
C PRO A 256 -10.77 5.59 -27.69
N ASP A 257 -11.59 5.62 -28.73
CA ASP A 257 -11.65 4.59 -29.77
C ASP A 257 -10.26 4.22 -30.29
N ASN A 258 -10.07 2.96 -30.67
CA ASN A 258 -8.79 2.40 -31.10
C ASN A 258 -7.69 2.32 -30.02
N ASN A 259 -8.02 2.45 -28.74
CA ASN A 259 -7.10 2.21 -27.65
C ASN A 259 -7.59 1.07 -26.76
N GLN A 260 -6.65 0.29 -26.24
CA GLN A 260 -6.91 -0.80 -25.32
C GLN A 260 -5.89 -0.77 -24.18
N LEU A 261 -6.36 -1.01 -22.97
CA LEU A 261 -5.50 -1.25 -21.83
C LEU A 261 -4.90 -2.66 -21.94
N ALA A 262 -3.60 -2.80 -21.75
CA ALA A 262 -2.93 -4.09 -21.74
C ALA A 262 -2.77 -4.58 -20.30
N GLY A 263 -3.29 -5.78 -20.04
CA GLY A 263 -3.24 -6.42 -18.70
C GLY A 263 -4.31 -5.92 -17.75
N ASP A 264 -4.42 -6.62 -16.62
CA ASP A 264 -5.29 -6.25 -15.52
C ASP A 264 -4.58 -5.26 -14.60
N ILE A 265 -5.30 -4.28 -14.11
CA ILE A 265 -4.78 -3.24 -13.22
C ILE A 265 -5.68 -3.18 -12.00
N ASP A 266 -5.07 -3.25 -10.81
CA ASP A 266 -5.78 -2.97 -9.59
C ASP A 266 -6.17 -1.49 -9.55
N THR A 267 -7.48 -1.26 -9.63
CA THR A 267 -8.08 0.08 -9.61
C THR A 267 -8.37 0.59 -8.20
N MET A 268 -8.36 -0.31 -7.20
CA MET A 268 -8.51 0.07 -5.80
C MET A 268 -7.19 0.59 -5.27
N LEU A 269 -7.13 1.86 -4.89
CA LEU A 269 -5.94 2.45 -4.31
C LEU A 269 -5.96 2.32 -2.78
N PRO A 270 -4.79 2.25 -2.12
CA PRO A 270 -4.70 2.44 -0.68
C PRO A 270 -5.14 3.86 -0.31
N ASP A 271 -5.33 4.13 0.99
CA ASP A 271 -5.53 5.49 1.46
C ASP A 271 -4.38 6.40 1.00
N ILE A 272 -4.74 7.62 0.57
CA ILE A 272 -3.77 8.60 0.10
C ILE A 272 -3.35 9.46 1.30
N GLU A 273 -2.06 9.42 1.61
CA GLU A 273 -1.45 10.15 2.70
C GLU A 273 -0.86 11.47 2.21
N ALA A 274 -0.83 12.49 3.06
CA ALA A 274 -0.23 13.79 2.74
C ALA A 274 1.25 13.65 2.37
N GLY A 275 1.65 14.26 1.27
CA GLY A 275 3.04 14.25 0.80
C GLY A 275 3.49 12.92 0.18
N THR A 276 2.62 11.90 0.11
CA THR A 276 2.95 10.64 -0.56
C THR A 276 2.53 10.67 -2.03
N THR A 277 3.20 9.87 -2.83
CA THR A 277 2.84 9.60 -4.23
C THR A 277 2.62 8.11 -4.42
N ILE A 278 1.50 7.74 -5.02
CA ILE A 278 1.21 6.37 -5.45
C ILE A 278 1.43 6.31 -6.95
N GLU A 279 2.30 5.42 -7.39
CA GLU A 279 2.63 5.23 -8.80
C GLU A 279 1.92 3.99 -9.36
N ARG A 280 1.36 4.11 -10.58
CA ARG A 280 0.81 2.99 -11.34
C ARG A 280 1.29 3.08 -12.78
N LEU A 281 1.94 2.03 -13.26
CA LEU A 281 2.35 1.92 -14.65
C LEU A 281 1.26 1.20 -15.43
N VAL A 282 0.77 1.84 -16.49
CA VAL A 282 -0.25 1.26 -17.38
C VAL A 282 0.29 1.21 -18.80
N THR A 283 -0.09 0.21 -19.56
CA THR A 283 0.31 0.05 -20.96
C THR A 283 -0.91 0.19 -21.86
N ILE A 284 -0.83 1.12 -22.82
CA ILE A 284 -1.89 1.41 -23.78
C ILE A 284 -1.47 0.91 -25.15
N LYS A 285 -2.27 0.06 -25.75
CA LYS A 285 -2.15 -0.33 -27.16
C LYS A 285 -3.06 0.56 -27.99
N SER A 286 -2.49 1.33 -28.91
CA SER A 286 -3.22 2.21 -29.82
C SER A 286 -3.14 1.66 -31.23
N GLY A 287 -4.29 1.60 -31.90
CA GLY A 287 -4.34 1.26 -33.33
C GLY A 287 -3.77 2.36 -34.22
N PRO A 288 -3.61 2.08 -35.54
CA PRO A 288 -3.09 3.05 -36.50
C PRO A 288 -3.91 4.34 -36.52
N ARG A 289 -3.21 5.50 -36.62
CA ARG A 289 -3.82 6.85 -36.66
C ARG A 289 -3.11 7.72 -37.69
N GLY A 290 -3.83 8.72 -38.21
CA GLY A 290 -3.22 9.77 -39.00
C GLY A 290 -2.32 10.68 -38.16
N THR A 291 -1.61 11.58 -38.82
CA THR A 291 -0.77 12.60 -38.14
C THR A 291 -1.63 13.52 -37.27
N GLY A 292 -1.17 13.83 -36.06
CA GLY A 292 -1.88 14.69 -35.12
C GLY A 292 -1.56 14.38 -33.66
N MET A 293 -2.09 15.19 -32.78
CA MET A 293 -2.02 14.94 -31.33
C MET A 293 -3.31 14.25 -30.87
N TYR A 294 -3.16 13.12 -30.18
CA TYR A 294 -4.29 12.33 -29.73
C TYR A 294 -4.18 12.02 -28.25
N ARG A 295 -5.29 12.16 -27.53
CA ARG A 295 -5.45 11.61 -26.20
C ARG A 295 -5.57 10.09 -26.33
N ILE A 296 -4.65 9.35 -25.71
CA ILE A 296 -4.67 7.88 -25.70
C ILE A 296 -5.33 7.30 -24.47
N LEU A 297 -5.38 8.07 -23.38
CA LEU A 297 -5.97 7.70 -22.11
C LEU A 297 -6.40 8.97 -21.37
N LYS A 298 -7.58 8.93 -20.73
CA LYS A 298 -7.91 9.82 -19.62
C LYS A 298 -8.01 8.96 -18.35
N ALA A 299 -7.20 9.28 -17.37
CA ALA A 299 -7.26 8.68 -16.05
C ALA A 299 -7.98 9.62 -15.09
N SER A 300 -8.74 9.08 -14.15
CA SER A 300 -9.32 9.83 -13.03
C SER A 300 -9.27 9.03 -11.76
N VAL A 301 -9.12 9.73 -10.63
CA VAL A 301 -9.20 9.17 -9.28
C VAL A 301 -10.42 9.78 -8.61
N ASP A 302 -11.35 8.92 -8.22
CA ASP A 302 -12.50 9.28 -7.38
C ASP A 302 -12.18 8.81 -5.95
N ALA A 303 -12.31 9.70 -4.97
CA ALA A 303 -12.00 9.45 -3.57
C ALA A 303 -12.95 10.24 -2.66
N SER A 304 -12.81 10.08 -1.36
CA SER A 304 -13.56 10.82 -0.35
C SER A 304 -12.60 11.50 0.63
N SER A 305 -12.89 12.74 0.98
CA SER A 305 -12.19 13.42 2.08
C SER A 305 -12.61 12.79 3.41
N PRO A 306 -11.68 12.26 4.23
CA PRO A 306 -12.02 11.74 5.53
C PRO A 306 -12.54 12.83 6.50
N ALA A 307 -12.04 14.07 6.35
CA ALA A 307 -12.42 15.20 7.21
C ALA A 307 -13.84 15.74 6.91
N THR A 308 -14.17 15.94 5.62
CA THR A 308 -15.42 16.59 5.19
C THR A 308 -16.43 15.66 4.54
N ARG A 309 -16.02 14.42 4.20
CA ARG A 309 -16.80 13.43 3.41
C ARG A 309 -17.15 13.87 2.01
N GLN A 310 -16.64 15.01 1.59
CA GLN A 310 -16.88 15.51 0.24
C GLN A 310 -16.17 14.61 -0.78
N PRO A 311 -16.78 14.38 -1.93
CA PRO A 311 -16.11 13.67 -3.01
C PRO A 311 -14.90 14.47 -3.47
N LEU A 312 -13.78 13.77 -3.64
CA LEU A 312 -12.56 14.29 -4.22
C LEU A 312 -12.38 13.67 -5.59
N ARG A 313 -12.00 14.47 -6.56
CA ARG A 313 -11.71 13.99 -7.90
C ARG A 313 -10.48 14.68 -8.46
N ALA A 314 -9.60 13.89 -9.07
CA ALA A 314 -8.49 14.37 -9.89
C ALA A 314 -8.51 13.63 -11.22
N SER A 315 -8.08 14.28 -12.29
CA SER A 315 -7.99 13.66 -13.63
C SER A 315 -6.77 14.15 -14.37
N ALA A 316 -6.24 13.30 -15.26
CA ALA A 316 -5.13 13.63 -16.15
C ALA A 316 -5.30 12.92 -17.49
N ASP A 317 -4.82 13.56 -18.55
CA ASP A 317 -4.83 13.04 -19.91
C ASP A 317 -3.42 12.61 -20.31
N ALA A 318 -3.30 11.43 -20.92
CA ALA A 318 -2.09 11.01 -21.61
C ALA A 318 -2.23 11.29 -23.12
N ILE A 319 -1.32 12.08 -23.65
CA ILE A 319 -1.36 12.58 -25.01
C ILE A 319 -0.11 12.13 -25.76
N VAL A 320 -0.29 11.68 -27.00
CA VAL A 320 0.80 11.28 -27.90
C VAL A 320 0.62 11.97 -29.26
N GLN A 321 1.72 12.46 -29.81
CA GLN A 321 1.77 13.00 -31.18
C GLN A 321 2.08 11.87 -32.16
N PHE A 322 1.18 11.62 -33.10
CA PHE A 322 1.44 10.74 -34.22
C PHE A 322 2.00 11.55 -35.38
N ALA A 323 3.17 11.20 -35.88
CA ALA A 323 3.90 11.92 -36.89
C ALA A 323 4.41 10.97 -37.97
N ASP A 324 4.39 11.45 -39.20
CA ASP A 324 4.98 10.74 -40.34
C ASP A 324 6.50 11.06 -40.47
N ALA A 325 7.22 10.67 -39.42
CA ALA A 325 8.68 10.89 -39.34
C ALA A 325 9.37 9.55 -39.06
N PRO A 326 10.46 9.22 -39.78
CA PRO A 326 11.18 7.94 -39.67
C PRO A 326 11.59 7.58 -38.20
N ASN A 327 11.82 8.61 -37.37
CA ASN A 327 12.30 8.45 -36.00
C ASN A 327 11.21 8.73 -34.93
N ALA A 328 9.93 8.85 -35.31
CA ALA A 328 8.85 9.18 -34.35
C ALA A 328 8.78 8.17 -33.20
N SER A 329 8.94 6.88 -33.50
CA SER A 329 8.90 5.79 -32.50
C SER A 329 10.23 5.57 -31.76
N SER A 330 11.33 6.22 -32.18
CA SER A 330 12.65 6.07 -31.57
C SER A 330 13.04 7.20 -30.62
N ALA A 331 12.13 8.16 -30.36
CA ALA A 331 12.34 9.20 -29.38
C ALA A 331 12.73 8.61 -28.01
N PRO A 332 13.65 9.25 -27.25
CA PRO A 332 14.04 8.76 -25.95
C PRO A 332 12.82 8.66 -25.02
N ARG A 333 12.78 7.55 -24.26
CA ARG A 333 11.69 7.35 -23.28
C ARG A 333 11.86 8.32 -22.11
N ASN A 334 10.73 8.77 -21.56
CA ASN A 334 10.73 9.60 -20.36
C ASN A 334 11.45 8.87 -19.22
N PRO A 335 12.43 9.51 -18.54
CA PRO A 335 13.20 8.88 -17.48
C PRO A 335 12.36 8.34 -16.31
N ALA A 336 11.29 9.06 -15.92
CA ALA A 336 10.39 8.61 -14.84
C ALA A 336 9.63 7.33 -15.23
N VAL A 337 9.18 7.22 -16.49
CA VAL A 337 8.54 6.00 -16.99
C VAL A 337 9.55 4.86 -17.11
N SER A 338 10.78 5.14 -17.53
CA SER A 338 11.85 4.14 -17.56
C SER A 338 12.16 3.60 -16.16
N ALA A 339 12.19 4.48 -15.14
CA ALA A 339 12.38 4.06 -13.76
C ALA A 339 11.21 3.19 -13.27
N ALA A 340 9.96 3.59 -13.55
CA ALA A 340 8.78 2.80 -13.19
C ALA A 340 8.75 1.42 -13.86
N MET A 341 9.18 1.33 -15.12
CA MET A 341 9.36 0.05 -15.82
C MET A 341 10.44 -0.82 -15.16
N GLY A 342 11.54 -0.20 -14.71
CA GLY A 342 12.58 -0.88 -13.94
C GLY A 342 12.04 -1.45 -12.63
N LEU A 343 11.23 -0.68 -11.90
CA LEU A 343 10.59 -1.14 -10.65
C LEU A 343 9.64 -2.30 -10.91
N HIS A 344 8.82 -2.22 -11.95
CA HIS A 344 7.94 -3.32 -12.34
C HIS A 344 8.74 -4.60 -12.70
N SER A 345 9.84 -4.45 -13.45
CA SER A 345 10.74 -5.58 -13.75
C SER A 345 11.37 -6.16 -12.48
N ALA A 346 11.77 -5.31 -11.52
CA ALA A 346 12.31 -5.75 -10.24
C ALA A 346 11.28 -6.56 -9.42
N ALA A 347 10.03 -6.12 -9.38
CA ALA A 347 8.95 -6.86 -8.72
C ALA A 347 8.73 -8.25 -9.37
N LEU A 348 8.69 -8.32 -10.70
CA LEU A 348 8.59 -9.59 -11.43
C LEU A 348 9.80 -10.52 -11.19
N ASP A 349 11.01 -9.97 -11.10
CA ASP A 349 12.20 -10.75 -10.80
C ASP A 349 12.17 -11.29 -9.35
N LEU A 350 11.66 -10.53 -8.37
CA LEU A 350 11.46 -11.02 -7.00
C LEU A 350 10.40 -12.12 -6.93
N GLU A 351 9.27 -11.94 -7.58
CA GLU A 351 8.21 -12.95 -7.65
C GLU A 351 8.72 -14.26 -8.26
N LYS A 352 9.45 -14.17 -9.38
CA LYS A 352 10.08 -15.35 -10.00
C LYS A 352 11.10 -16.00 -9.08
N THR A 353 11.89 -15.21 -8.34
CA THR A 353 12.88 -15.74 -7.40
C THR A 353 12.19 -16.51 -6.28
N LEU A 354 11.16 -15.94 -5.65
CA LEU A 354 10.36 -16.61 -4.62
C LEU A 354 9.76 -17.93 -5.14
N ASN A 355 9.09 -17.88 -6.29
CA ASN A 355 8.48 -19.08 -6.89
C ASN A 355 9.54 -20.13 -7.28
N GLY A 356 10.68 -19.71 -7.84
CA GLY A 356 11.77 -20.59 -8.20
C GLY A 356 12.42 -21.29 -7.01
N MET A 357 12.53 -20.59 -5.88
CA MET A 357 13.02 -21.17 -4.63
C MET A 357 12.01 -22.17 -4.04
N ARG A 358 10.75 -21.80 -3.90
CA ARG A 358 9.67 -22.64 -3.35
C ARG A 358 9.44 -23.92 -4.16
N THR A 359 9.61 -23.84 -5.48
CA THR A 359 9.48 -24.98 -6.39
C THR A 359 10.80 -25.74 -6.61
N MET A 360 11.89 -25.31 -5.96
CA MET A 360 13.24 -25.84 -6.15
C MET A 360 13.68 -25.88 -7.64
N SER A 361 13.14 -24.98 -8.47
CA SER A 361 13.45 -24.91 -9.89
C SER A 361 14.68 -24.05 -10.21
N PHE A 362 15.17 -23.26 -9.24
CA PHE A 362 16.36 -22.43 -9.37
C PHE A 362 17.53 -23.01 -8.57
N SER A 363 18.73 -22.90 -9.15
CA SER A 363 19.96 -23.19 -8.42
C SER A 363 20.32 -22.04 -7.46
N ALA A 364 21.19 -22.29 -6.50
CA ALA A 364 21.71 -21.26 -5.62
C ALA A 364 22.40 -20.11 -6.38
N VAL A 365 23.03 -20.43 -7.52
CA VAL A 365 23.64 -19.42 -8.41
C VAL A 365 22.59 -18.55 -9.04
N ASP A 366 21.50 -19.13 -9.57
CA ASP A 366 20.40 -18.38 -10.20
C ASP A 366 19.75 -17.42 -9.20
N VAL A 367 19.43 -17.90 -7.99
CA VAL A 367 18.85 -17.10 -6.91
C VAL A 367 19.77 -15.90 -6.58
N THR A 368 21.07 -16.16 -6.38
CA THR A 368 22.03 -15.11 -6.05
C THR A 368 22.14 -14.06 -7.18
N GLN A 369 22.17 -14.50 -8.43
CA GLN A 369 22.23 -13.58 -9.56
C GLN A 369 20.97 -12.72 -9.68
N MET A 370 19.79 -13.30 -9.51
CA MET A 370 18.52 -12.56 -9.55
C MET A 370 18.42 -11.54 -8.42
N LEU A 371 18.75 -11.91 -7.18
CA LEU A 371 18.74 -10.99 -6.05
C LEU A 371 19.70 -9.82 -6.26
N ASN A 372 20.94 -10.08 -6.70
CA ASN A 372 21.93 -9.04 -6.97
C ASN A 372 21.47 -8.08 -8.08
N ARG A 373 20.89 -8.63 -9.17
CA ARG A 373 20.33 -7.82 -10.27
C ARG A 373 19.19 -6.94 -9.78
N THR A 374 18.26 -7.51 -9.02
CA THR A 374 17.11 -6.79 -8.47
C THR A 374 17.56 -5.69 -7.51
N GLN A 375 18.51 -5.98 -6.60
CA GLN A 375 19.10 -4.99 -5.71
C GLN A 375 19.69 -3.80 -6.48
N ALA A 376 20.49 -4.07 -7.52
CA ALA A 376 21.09 -3.03 -8.34
C ALA A 376 20.02 -2.17 -9.05
N MET A 377 18.97 -2.79 -9.58
CA MET A 377 17.87 -2.10 -10.25
C MET A 377 17.09 -1.21 -9.28
N LEU A 378 16.78 -1.69 -8.08
CA LEU A 378 16.12 -0.90 -7.04
C LEU A 378 16.97 0.31 -6.62
N ALA A 379 18.28 0.11 -6.43
CA ALA A 379 19.19 1.21 -6.10
C ALA A 379 19.24 2.28 -7.22
N GLN A 380 19.31 1.87 -8.49
CA GLN A 380 19.32 2.79 -9.64
C GLN A 380 18.01 3.57 -9.80
N THR A 381 16.89 3.00 -9.37
CA THR A 381 15.57 3.67 -9.42
C THR A 381 15.24 4.47 -8.16
N GLY A 382 16.21 4.62 -7.23
CA GLY A 382 16.05 5.41 -6.02
C GLY A 382 15.31 4.69 -4.87
N ARG A 383 15.01 3.40 -5.00
CA ARG A 383 14.36 2.57 -3.97
C ARG A 383 15.41 1.99 -3.02
N VAL A 384 16.05 2.89 -2.27
CA VAL A 384 17.21 2.55 -1.41
C VAL A 384 16.83 1.61 -0.27
N GLN A 385 15.63 1.78 0.30
CA GLN A 385 15.16 0.93 1.40
C GLN A 385 14.88 -0.49 0.93
N GLU A 386 14.18 -0.64 -0.19
CA GLU A 386 13.89 -1.93 -0.78
C GLU A 386 15.16 -2.61 -1.31
N ALA A 387 16.10 -1.84 -1.84
CA ALA A 387 17.42 -2.37 -2.21
C ALA A 387 18.19 -2.91 -1.00
N ALA A 388 18.11 -2.24 0.16
CA ALA A 388 18.70 -2.72 1.40
C ALA A 388 18.02 -3.99 1.93
N GLN A 389 16.70 -4.09 1.79
CA GLN A 389 15.94 -5.31 2.13
C GLN A 389 16.35 -6.49 1.25
N VAL A 390 16.50 -6.31 -0.07
CA VAL A 390 17.00 -7.36 -0.97
C VAL A 390 18.43 -7.75 -0.63
N ALA A 391 19.30 -6.80 -0.23
CA ALA A 391 20.63 -7.12 0.25
C ALA A 391 20.62 -7.94 1.56
N ASP A 392 19.68 -7.64 2.45
CA ASP A 392 19.48 -8.42 3.67
C ASP A 392 18.98 -9.84 3.36
N ALA A 393 18.01 -9.97 2.46
CA ALA A 393 17.54 -11.26 1.95
C ALA A 393 18.68 -12.07 1.31
N THR A 394 19.59 -11.42 0.57
CA THR A 394 20.76 -12.08 -0.02
C THR A 394 21.70 -12.65 1.06
N ARG A 395 21.92 -11.91 2.16
CA ARG A 395 22.70 -12.41 3.31
C ARG A 395 22.00 -13.59 4.00
N ALA A 396 20.68 -13.50 4.17
CA ALA A 396 19.89 -14.60 4.74
C ALA A 396 20.00 -15.87 3.89
N PHE A 397 19.94 -15.73 2.57
CA PHE A 397 20.15 -16.86 1.64
C PHE A 397 21.54 -17.48 1.80
N GLN A 398 22.60 -16.68 1.88
CA GLN A 398 23.98 -17.14 2.04
C GLN A 398 24.23 -17.85 3.39
N THR A 399 23.49 -17.48 4.42
CA THR A 399 23.58 -18.08 5.77
C THR A 399 22.61 -19.23 5.99
N GLY A 400 21.76 -19.55 4.98
CA GLY A 400 20.76 -20.63 5.06
C GLY A 400 19.53 -20.30 5.90
N ASN A 401 19.29 -19.01 6.21
CA ASN A 401 18.11 -18.56 6.94
C ASN A 401 16.93 -18.34 5.97
N GLN A 402 16.25 -19.44 5.62
CA GLN A 402 15.19 -19.45 4.62
C GLN A 402 13.99 -18.60 5.03
N ASP A 403 13.56 -18.68 6.29
CA ASP A 403 12.39 -17.95 6.79
C ASP A 403 12.59 -16.43 6.71
N HIS A 404 13.73 -15.94 7.14
CA HIS A 404 14.07 -14.53 7.06
C HIS A 404 14.16 -14.05 5.60
N LEU A 405 14.72 -14.86 4.73
CA LEU A 405 14.80 -14.61 3.30
C LEU A 405 13.40 -14.41 2.70
N GLU A 406 12.51 -15.41 2.85
CA GLU A 406 11.18 -15.38 2.22
C GLU A 406 10.35 -14.22 2.74
N LYS A 407 10.28 -14.01 4.06
CA LYS A 407 9.55 -12.91 4.67
C LYS A 407 10.04 -11.54 4.23
N THR A 408 11.35 -11.37 4.11
CA THR A 408 11.96 -10.12 3.62
C THR A 408 11.59 -9.88 2.16
N LEU A 409 11.63 -10.90 1.30
CA LEU A 409 11.27 -10.77 -0.11
C LEU A 409 9.77 -10.51 -0.30
N VAL A 410 8.89 -11.20 0.44
CA VAL A 410 7.43 -10.94 0.41
C VAL A 410 7.13 -9.52 0.85
N GLY A 411 7.77 -9.02 1.92
CA GLY A 411 7.62 -7.64 2.40
C GLY A 411 8.10 -6.62 1.37
N THR A 412 9.24 -6.88 0.73
CA THR A 412 9.77 -6.01 -0.34
C THR A 412 8.84 -5.98 -1.54
N LEU A 413 8.37 -7.14 -2.00
CA LEU A 413 7.42 -7.25 -3.11
C LEU A 413 6.13 -6.49 -2.80
N TYR A 414 5.59 -6.67 -1.60
CA TYR A 414 4.42 -5.94 -1.15
C TYR A 414 4.61 -4.41 -1.21
N ALA A 415 5.75 -3.90 -0.74
CA ALA A 415 6.07 -2.47 -0.77
C ALA A 415 6.17 -1.93 -2.21
N LEU A 416 6.73 -2.72 -3.14
CA LEU A 416 6.80 -2.36 -4.56
C LEU A 416 5.40 -2.33 -5.21
N ASP A 417 4.55 -3.32 -4.90
CA ASP A 417 3.17 -3.39 -5.42
C ASP A 417 2.30 -2.22 -4.96
N LEU A 418 2.48 -1.75 -3.73
CA LEU A 418 1.80 -0.54 -3.24
C LEU A 418 2.16 0.69 -4.09
N GLY A 419 3.36 0.72 -4.68
CA GLY A 419 3.83 1.82 -5.50
C GLY A 419 3.94 3.16 -4.75
N LYS A 420 3.93 3.14 -3.41
CA LYS A 420 4.06 4.35 -2.59
C LYS A 420 5.50 4.85 -2.60
N THR A 421 5.68 6.17 -2.80
CA THR A 421 6.95 6.87 -2.68
C THR A 421 6.74 8.17 -1.89
N GLY A 422 7.76 8.62 -1.17
CA GLY A 422 7.63 9.75 -0.25
C GLY A 422 6.85 9.35 1.01
N GLY A 423 6.66 10.30 1.87
CA GLY A 423 5.99 10.14 3.15
C GLY A 423 6.70 10.99 4.19
N PRO A 424 6.06 11.28 5.33
CA PRO A 424 6.76 11.94 6.42
C PRO A 424 7.91 11.07 6.88
N ALA A 425 9.10 11.66 6.93
CA ALA A 425 10.33 11.06 7.43
C ALA A 425 10.23 10.75 8.93
#